data_859993a69256c840c8cb77c5927238ec
#
_entry.id   859993a69256c840c8cb77c5927238ec
#
_cell.length_a   1.000
_cell.length_b   1.000
_cell.length_c   1.000
_cell.angle_alpha   90.00
_cell.angle_beta   90.00
_cell.angle_gamma   90.00
#
_symmetry.space_group_name_H-M   'P 1'
#
loop_
_entity.id
_entity.type
_entity.pdbx_description
1 polymer ?
#
loop_
_entity_poly.entity_id
_entity_poly.type
_entity_poly.pdbx_seq_one_letter_code
_entity_poly.pdbx_strand_id
1 'polypeptide(L)'
;IYVNGKKIDEEKLQDSENSMDVSKVAKKADNSKLYAFGKDIINEYLKEYNVIVSGRDLLKIYPELDYHFFVTADLETRVQRKLSQYENEKVTKQDLLEQIKKRDELQKQSGFYDKSEKTITVDVTECKSAKESAQKLAKYINFIEVNNGVY
;
A
#
# COMPACT_ATOMS: atom_id res chain seq x y z
N ILE A 1 15.27 -4.99 4.51
CA ILE A 1 15.58 -3.66 3.96
C ILE A 1 16.90 -3.19 4.57
N TYR A 2 17.75 -2.55 3.78
CA TYR A 2 18.98 -1.92 4.24
C TYR A 2 18.91 -0.42 3.95
N VAL A 3 19.26 0.41 4.95
CA VAL A 3 19.38 1.85 4.79
C VAL A 3 20.77 2.28 5.28
N ASN A 4 21.55 2.91 4.42
CA ASN A 4 22.95 3.29 4.71
C ASN A 4 23.79 2.14 5.24
N GLY A 5 23.61 0.93 4.66
CA GLY A 5 24.33 -0.28 5.06
C GLY A 5 23.85 -0.95 6.35
N LYS A 6 22.87 -0.40 7.05
CA LYS A 6 22.26 -1.00 8.24
C LYS A 6 20.98 -1.73 7.86
N LYS A 7 20.86 -3.00 8.28
CA LYS A 7 19.62 -3.76 8.14
C LYS A 7 18.56 -3.15 9.05
N ILE A 8 17.40 -2.82 8.47
CA ILE A 8 16.23 -2.39 9.23
C ILE A 8 15.38 -3.62 9.53
N ASP A 9 14.96 -3.72 10.76
CA ASP A 9 14.03 -4.73 11.21
C ASP A 9 12.63 -4.44 10.68
N GLU A 10 12.15 -5.30 9.80
CA GLU A 10 10.85 -5.13 9.14
C GLU A 10 9.68 -5.28 10.12
N GLU A 11 9.81 -6.10 11.15
CA GLU A 11 8.78 -6.26 12.19
C GLU A 11 8.55 -4.95 12.94
N LYS A 12 9.63 -4.25 13.29
CA LYS A 12 9.54 -2.93 13.93
C LYS A 12 8.91 -1.86 13.03
N LEU A 13 9.11 -1.93 11.73
CA LEU A 13 8.47 -0.99 10.78
C LEU A 13 6.96 -1.20 10.69
N GLN A 14 6.48 -2.40 10.98
CA GLN A 14 5.07 -2.77 10.86
C GLN A 14 4.31 -2.72 12.19
N ASP A 15 4.98 -2.41 13.30
CA ASP A 15 4.29 -2.31 14.58
C ASP A 15 3.26 -1.17 14.59
N SER A 16 2.29 -1.28 15.50
CA SER A 16 1.15 -0.36 15.55
C SER A 16 1.55 1.06 15.95
N GLU A 17 2.57 1.22 16.81
CA GLU A 17 3.03 2.52 17.30
C GLU A 17 3.73 3.29 16.19
N ASN A 18 4.69 2.67 15.49
CA ASN A 18 5.38 3.27 14.35
C ASN A 18 4.39 3.61 13.21
N SER A 19 3.43 2.75 12.94
CA SER A 19 2.39 2.98 11.92
C SER A 19 1.52 4.20 12.26
N MET A 20 1.21 4.41 13.54
CA MET A 20 0.44 5.58 14.01
C MET A 20 1.28 6.86 13.94
N ASP A 21 2.54 6.81 14.30
CA ASP A 21 3.43 7.97 14.29
C ASP A 21 3.73 8.43 12.87
N VAL A 22 3.96 7.53 11.93
CA VAL A 22 4.05 7.86 10.50
C VAL A 22 2.78 8.57 10.03
N SER A 23 1.60 8.10 10.43
CA SER A 23 0.33 8.73 10.04
C SER A 23 0.13 10.14 10.62
N LYS A 24 0.66 10.40 11.83
CA LYS A 24 0.64 11.73 12.46
C LYS A 24 1.62 12.70 11.79
N VAL A 25 2.82 12.24 11.45
CA VAL A 25 3.87 13.04 10.81
C VAL A 25 3.48 13.38 9.39
N ALA A 26 2.97 12.45 8.62
CA ALA A 26 2.54 12.65 7.24
C ALA A 26 1.53 13.78 7.05
N LYS A 27 0.70 14.05 8.07
CA LYS A 27 -0.27 15.15 8.05
C LYS A 27 0.37 16.54 8.12
N LYS A 28 1.60 16.65 8.65
CA LYS A 28 2.24 17.93 8.99
C LYS A 28 3.50 18.21 8.17
N ALA A 29 4.04 17.22 7.47
CA ALA A 29 5.32 17.34 6.78
C ALA A 29 5.14 17.82 5.33
N ASP A 30 6.07 18.64 4.85
CA ASP A 30 6.28 18.85 3.42
C ASP A 30 6.95 17.61 2.83
N ASN A 31 6.16 16.80 2.14
CA ASN A 31 6.61 15.54 1.54
C ASN A 31 7.15 15.72 0.11
N SER A 32 7.27 16.95 -0.40
CA SER A 32 7.65 17.21 -1.80
C SER A 32 8.97 16.55 -2.20
N LYS A 33 10.00 16.64 -1.35
CA LYS A 33 11.30 16.01 -1.61
C LYS A 33 11.21 14.48 -1.58
N LEU A 34 10.41 13.91 -0.69
CA LEU A 34 10.18 12.47 -0.61
C LEU A 34 9.43 11.98 -1.87
N TYR A 35 8.46 12.73 -2.33
CA TYR A 35 7.71 12.39 -3.55
C TYR A 35 8.58 12.49 -4.80
N ALA A 36 9.41 13.53 -4.90
CA ALA A 36 10.39 13.66 -5.98
C ALA A 36 11.36 12.47 -6.01
N PHE A 37 11.92 12.11 -4.86
CA PHE A 37 12.78 10.94 -4.74
C PHE A 37 12.07 9.63 -5.14
N GLY A 38 10.82 9.45 -4.70
CA GLY A 38 10.00 8.29 -5.10
C GLY A 38 9.76 8.24 -6.61
N LYS A 39 9.48 9.40 -7.23
CA LYS A 39 9.31 9.51 -8.68
C LYS A 39 10.59 9.16 -9.44
N ASP A 40 11.74 9.62 -8.97
CA ASP A 40 13.03 9.34 -9.59
C ASP A 40 13.36 7.83 -9.55
N ILE A 41 13.08 7.17 -8.42
CA ILE A 41 13.24 5.70 -8.30
C ILE A 41 12.33 4.98 -9.31
N ILE A 42 11.06 5.35 -9.39
CA ILE A 42 10.12 4.72 -10.33
C ILE A 42 10.64 4.91 -11.77
N ASN A 43 11.03 6.11 -12.16
CA ASN A 43 11.55 6.41 -13.50
C ASN A 43 12.81 5.60 -13.82
N GLU A 44 13.69 5.37 -12.84
CA GLU A 44 14.89 4.55 -13.05
C GLU A 44 14.53 3.10 -13.35
N TYR A 45 13.61 2.51 -12.55
CA TYR A 45 13.18 1.14 -12.78
C TYR A 45 12.36 0.95 -14.06
N LEU A 46 11.58 1.95 -14.47
CA LEU A 46 10.80 1.88 -15.71
C LEU A 46 11.64 1.78 -16.98
N LYS A 47 12.94 2.08 -16.92
CA LYS A 47 13.86 1.91 -18.07
C LYS A 47 14.03 0.45 -18.48
N GLU A 48 13.89 -0.48 -17.54
CA GLU A 48 14.16 -1.90 -17.75
C GLU A 48 13.02 -2.84 -17.34
N TYR A 49 12.07 -2.36 -16.53
CA TYR A 49 11.07 -3.21 -15.88
C TYR A 49 9.66 -2.63 -15.97
N ASN A 50 8.68 -3.51 -15.92
CA ASN A 50 7.33 -3.15 -15.50
C ASN A 50 7.33 -2.97 -13.97
N VAL A 51 6.86 -1.83 -13.49
CA VAL A 51 6.97 -1.47 -12.08
C VAL A 51 5.61 -1.54 -11.40
N ILE A 52 5.54 -2.26 -10.28
CA ILE A 52 4.40 -2.26 -9.38
C ILE A 52 4.80 -1.53 -8.10
N VAL A 53 4.10 -0.46 -7.78
CA VAL A 53 4.35 0.32 -6.57
C VAL A 53 3.20 0.11 -5.60
N SER A 54 3.53 -0.16 -4.35
CA SER A 54 2.56 -0.29 -3.26
C SER A 54 2.82 0.80 -2.23
N GLY A 55 1.79 1.54 -1.85
CA GLY A 55 1.93 2.61 -0.87
C GLY A 55 0.73 3.53 -0.81
N ARG A 56 0.97 4.71 -0.27
CA ARG A 56 -0.01 5.79 -0.14
C ARG A 56 0.44 6.99 -0.94
N ASP A 57 -0.50 7.89 -1.24
CA ASP A 57 -0.21 9.10 -2.03
C ASP A 57 0.41 8.84 -3.41
N LEU A 58 0.19 7.65 -3.98
CA LEU A 58 0.83 7.26 -5.23
C LEU A 58 0.51 8.22 -6.38
N LEU A 59 -0.70 8.77 -6.42
CA LEU A 59 -1.10 9.77 -7.41
C LEU A 59 -0.34 11.11 -7.26
N LYS A 60 0.14 11.43 -6.05
CA LYS A 60 0.99 12.61 -5.82
C LYS A 60 2.46 12.33 -6.15
N ILE A 61 2.89 11.07 -5.95
CA ILE A 61 4.26 10.63 -6.26
C ILE A 61 4.42 10.45 -7.76
N TYR A 62 3.50 9.75 -8.41
CA TYR A 62 3.56 9.41 -9.82
C TYR A 62 2.17 9.49 -10.46
N PRO A 63 1.72 10.68 -10.91
CA PRO A 63 0.39 10.87 -11.48
C PRO A 63 0.21 10.20 -12.84
N GLU A 64 1.31 9.82 -13.52
CA GLU A 64 1.32 9.20 -14.84
C GLU A 64 1.12 7.67 -14.81
N LEU A 65 0.65 7.08 -13.68
CA LEU A 65 0.37 5.65 -13.55
C LEU A 65 -0.56 5.16 -14.67
N ASP A 66 -0.21 4.05 -15.33
CA ASP A 66 -1.08 3.36 -16.29
C ASP A 66 -2.33 2.81 -15.60
N TYR A 67 -2.15 2.27 -14.40
CA TYR A 67 -3.21 1.75 -13.55
C TYR A 67 -3.03 2.24 -12.11
N HIS A 68 -4.08 2.78 -11.54
CA HIS A 68 -4.13 3.09 -10.11
C HIS A 68 -5.24 2.29 -9.44
N PHE A 69 -4.87 1.37 -8.58
CA PHE A 69 -5.81 0.55 -7.82
C PHE A 69 -5.96 1.06 -6.38
N PHE A 70 -7.20 1.30 -5.98
CA PHE A 70 -7.54 1.47 -4.58
C PHE A 70 -8.11 0.15 -4.05
N VAL A 71 -7.26 -0.62 -3.37
CA VAL A 71 -7.64 -1.94 -2.83
C VAL A 71 -8.29 -1.74 -1.47
N THR A 72 -9.49 -2.27 -1.30
CA THR A 72 -10.27 -2.15 -0.07
C THR A 72 -10.81 -3.50 0.37
N ALA A 73 -11.14 -3.61 1.66
CA ALA A 73 -11.93 -4.69 2.23
C ALA A 73 -12.77 -4.12 3.38
N ASP A 74 -13.85 -4.78 3.75
CA ASP A 74 -14.63 -4.38 4.92
C ASP A 74 -13.80 -4.39 6.20
N LEU A 75 -14.26 -3.65 7.20
CA LEU A 75 -13.52 -3.47 8.44
C LEU A 75 -13.33 -4.78 9.20
N GLU A 76 -14.34 -5.62 9.22
CA GLU A 76 -14.32 -6.91 9.94
C GLU A 76 -13.25 -7.84 9.31
N THR A 77 -13.26 -7.97 7.99
CA THR A 77 -12.25 -8.75 7.25
C THR A 77 -10.84 -8.23 7.50
N ARG A 78 -10.64 -6.90 7.53
CA ARG A 78 -9.32 -6.31 7.82
C ARG A 78 -8.86 -6.60 9.25
N VAL A 79 -9.79 -6.53 10.22
CA VAL A 79 -9.51 -6.88 11.62
C VAL A 79 -9.11 -8.35 11.73
N GLN A 80 -9.84 -9.25 11.10
CA GLN A 80 -9.54 -10.70 11.13
C GLN A 80 -8.18 -11.00 10.50
N ARG A 81 -7.88 -10.42 9.33
CA ARG A 81 -6.59 -10.59 8.67
C ARG A 81 -5.44 -10.04 9.50
N LYS A 82 -5.66 -8.95 10.23
CA LYS A 82 -4.64 -8.39 11.11
C LYS A 82 -4.47 -9.23 12.36
N LEU A 83 -5.56 -9.71 12.95
CA LEU A 83 -5.53 -10.57 14.13
C LEU A 83 -4.72 -11.85 13.88
N SER A 84 -4.87 -12.48 12.71
CA SER A 84 -4.10 -13.68 12.35
C SER A 84 -2.59 -13.46 12.24
N GLN A 85 -2.11 -12.23 12.21
CA GLN A 85 -0.68 -11.90 12.20
C GLN A 85 -0.10 -11.80 13.62
N TYR A 86 -0.95 -11.71 14.65
CA TYR A 86 -0.57 -11.54 16.05
C TYR A 86 -0.80 -12.80 16.89
N GLU A 87 -0.51 -13.99 16.35
CA GLU A 87 -0.79 -15.29 16.98
C GLU A 87 -0.23 -15.45 18.41
N ASN A 88 0.76 -14.63 18.80
CA ASN A 88 1.43 -14.70 20.11
C ASN A 88 1.28 -13.42 20.96
N GLU A 89 0.52 -12.44 20.55
CA GLU A 89 0.38 -11.18 21.29
C GLU A 89 -0.98 -11.11 21.99
N LYS A 90 -1.01 -10.47 23.17
CA LYS A 90 -2.24 -10.18 23.93
C LYS A 90 -3.05 -9.03 23.30
N VAL A 91 -3.25 -9.09 21.99
CA VAL A 91 -4.02 -8.06 21.26
C VAL A 91 -5.44 -8.58 21.09
N THR A 92 -6.43 -7.83 21.57
CA THR A 92 -7.82 -8.22 21.39
C THR A 92 -8.38 -7.77 20.05
N LYS A 93 -9.40 -8.47 19.57
CA LYS A 93 -10.16 -8.05 18.36
C LYS A 93 -10.69 -6.63 18.50
N GLN A 94 -11.16 -6.24 19.71
CA GLN A 94 -11.69 -4.91 19.98
C GLN A 94 -10.61 -3.83 19.85
N ASP A 95 -9.42 -4.08 20.39
CA ASP A 95 -8.29 -3.14 20.29
C ASP A 95 -7.90 -2.90 18.83
N LEU A 96 -7.83 -3.97 18.04
CA LEU A 96 -7.52 -3.87 16.61
C LEU A 96 -8.59 -3.11 15.83
N LEU A 97 -9.86 -3.34 16.15
CA LEU A 97 -10.97 -2.63 15.51
C LEU A 97 -10.87 -1.12 15.74
N GLU A 98 -10.61 -0.71 16.98
CA GLU A 98 -10.45 0.70 17.34
C GLU A 98 -9.20 1.33 16.69
N GLN A 99 -8.08 0.62 16.71
CA GLN A 99 -6.85 1.07 16.05
C GLN A 99 -7.03 1.25 14.54
N ILE A 100 -7.66 0.29 13.88
CA ILE A 100 -7.90 0.36 12.43
C ILE A 100 -8.83 1.52 12.10
N LYS A 101 -9.94 1.69 12.84
CA LYS A 101 -10.86 2.83 12.65
C LYS A 101 -10.14 4.18 12.82
N LYS A 102 -9.38 4.33 13.90
CA LYS A 102 -8.64 5.57 14.16
C LYS A 102 -7.63 5.87 13.07
N ARG A 103 -6.91 4.85 12.60
CA ARG A 103 -5.96 5.00 11.50
C ARG A 103 -6.65 5.38 10.19
N ASP A 104 -7.75 4.74 9.85
CA ASP A 104 -8.52 5.05 8.66
C ASP A 104 -9.00 6.50 8.66
N GLU A 105 -9.50 6.98 9.80
CA GLU A 105 -9.92 8.37 9.95
C GLU A 105 -8.77 9.37 9.73
N LEU A 106 -7.60 9.11 10.35
CA LEU A 106 -6.42 9.93 10.15
C LEU A 106 -5.96 9.95 8.69
N GLN A 107 -6.01 8.81 8.01
CA GLN A 107 -5.61 8.68 6.61
C GLN A 107 -6.59 9.40 5.68
N LYS A 108 -7.89 9.30 5.96
CA LYS A 108 -8.91 10.04 5.23
C LYS A 108 -8.71 11.55 5.37
N GLN A 109 -8.49 12.05 6.59
CA GLN A 109 -8.21 13.46 6.86
C GLN A 109 -6.91 13.96 6.21
N SER A 110 -5.94 13.08 5.99
CA SER A 110 -4.67 13.39 5.34
C SER A 110 -4.73 13.32 3.80
N GLY A 111 -5.88 12.98 3.21
CA GLY A 111 -6.03 12.82 1.77
C GLY A 111 -5.36 11.59 1.17
N PHE A 112 -4.95 10.61 2.00
CA PHE A 112 -4.32 9.37 1.49
C PHE A 112 -5.30 8.49 0.71
N TYR A 113 -6.59 8.74 0.82
CA TYR A 113 -7.64 8.03 0.10
C TYR A 113 -8.14 8.80 -1.12
N ASP A 114 -7.40 9.83 -1.54
CA ASP A 114 -7.74 10.59 -2.73
C ASP A 114 -7.70 9.67 -3.95
N LYS A 115 -8.72 9.82 -4.76
CA LYS A 115 -8.93 9.06 -6.00
C LYS A 115 -8.99 10.02 -7.16
N SER A 116 -8.47 9.59 -8.30
CA SER A 116 -8.71 10.24 -9.58
C SER A 116 -9.84 9.53 -10.34
N GLU A 117 -10.29 10.09 -11.44
CA GLU A 117 -11.25 9.44 -12.34
C GLU A 117 -10.73 8.11 -12.88
N LYS A 118 -9.39 7.95 -12.97
CA LYS A 118 -8.73 6.72 -13.40
C LYS A 118 -8.59 5.67 -12.28
N THR A 119 -8.95 5.98 -11.04
CA THR A 119 -8.77 5.06 -9.91
C THR A 119 -9.77 3.92 -9.96
N ILE A 120 -9.26 2.70 -10.07
CA ILE A 120 -10.05 1.47 -10.02
C ILE A 120 -10.15 1.01 -8.58
N THR A 121 -11.35 1.05 -8.00
CA THR A 121 -11.58 0.52 -6.65
C THR A 121 -11.84 -0.98 -6.73
N VAL A 122 -11.01 -1.76 -6.03
CA VAL A 122 -11.13 -3.22 -5.99
C VAL A 122 -11.40 -3.66 -4.57
N ASP A 123 -12.60 -4.16 -4.32
CA ASP A 123 -12.98 -4.77 -3.05
C ASP A 123 -12.48 -6.22 -3.01
N VAL A 124 -11.66 -6.55 -2.02
CA VAL A 124 -11.09 -7.89 -1.82
C VAL A 124 -11.62 -8.58 -0.55
N THR A 125 -12.77 -8.14 -0.04
CA THR A 125 -13.41 -8.70 1.16
C THR A 125 -13.54 -10.22 1.06
N GLU A 126 -14.08 -10.72 -0.04
CA GLU A 126 -14.33 -12.16 -0.26
C GLU A 126 -13.08 -12.97 -0.63
N CYS A 127 -11.94 -12.31 -0.90
CA CYS A 127 -10.71 -13.02 -1.26
C CYS A 127 -10.12 -13.73 -0.04
N LYS A 128 -9.86 -15.02 -0.16
CA LYS A 128 -9.34 -15.86 0.92
C LYS A 128 -7.81 -15.83 1.02
N SER A 129 -7.13 -15.28 0.02
CA SER A 129 -5.67 -15.22 -0.03
C SER A 129 -5.17 -13.99 -0.77
N ALA A 130 -3.89 -13.65 -0.55
CA ALA A 130 -3.20 -12.62 -1.31
C ALA A 130 -3.17 -12.95 -2.82
N LYS A 131 -3.06 -14.24 -3.17
CA LYS A 131 -3.09 -14.72 -4.55
C LYS A 131 -4.43 -14.42 -5.22
N GLU A 132 -5.55 -14.69 -4.56
CA GLU A 132 -6.88 -14.38 -5.09
C GLU A 132 -7.08 -12.86 -5.26
N SER A 133 -6.60 -12.07 -4.30
CA SER A 133 -6.61 -10.60 -4.42
C SER A 133 -5.81 -10.13 -5.63
N ALA A 134 -4.60 -10.65 -5.82
CA ALA A 134 -3.77 -10.32 -6.97
C ALA A 134 -4.42 -10.73 -8.29
N GLN A 135 -5.02 -11.92 -8.37
CA GLN A 135 -5.76 -12.38 -9.54
C GLN A 135 -6.96 -11.49 -9.85
N LYS A 136 -7.62 -10.95 -8.82
CA LYS A 136 -8.73 -10.02 -9.00
C LYS A 136 -8.26 -8.69 -9.61
N LEU A 137 -7.13 -8.17 -9.17
CA LEU A 137 -6.52 -6.97 -9.75
C LEU A 137 -6.04 -7.21 -11.19
N ALA A 138 -5.39 -8.36 -11.43
CA ALA A 138 -4.83 -8.70 -12.74
C ALA A 138 -5.87 -8.70 -13.87
N LYS A 139 -7.16 -8.91 -13.57
CA LYS A 139 -8.25 -8.86 -14.56
C LYS A 139 -8.44 -7.47 -15.17
N TYR A 140 -7.97 -6.42 -14.53
CA TYR A 140 -8.06 -5.05 -15.04
C TYR A 140 -6.84 -4.65 -15.86
N ILE A 141 -5.77 -5.44 -15.83
CA ILE A 141 -4.52 -5.13 -16.50
C ILE A 141 -4.53 -5.82 -17.87
N ASN A 142 -4.42 -5.05 -18.93
CA ASN A 142 -4.17 -5.59 -20.26
C ASN A 142 -2.67 -5.89 -20.37
N PHE A 143 -2.30 -7.14 -20.14
CA PHE A 143 -0.94 -7.60 -20.42
C PHE A 143 -0.73 -7.58 -21.92
N ILE A 144 0.08 -6.65 -22.41
CA ILE A 144 0.64 -6.78 -23.74
C ILE A 144 1.68 -7.90 -23.61
N GLU A 145 1.38 -9.09 -24.18
CA GLU A 145 2.39 -10.12 -24.36
C GLU A 145 3.46 -9.54 -25.29
N VAL A 146 4.55 -9.06 -24.71
CA VAL A 146 5.75 -8.81 -25.48
C VAL A 146 6.27 -10.20 -25.84
N ASN A 147 6.00 -10.65 -27.05
CA ASN A 147 6.64 -11.82 -27.65
C ASN A 147 8.14 -11.52 -27.70
N ASN A 148 8.84 -11.74 -26.61
CA ASN A 148 10.28 -11.83 -26.61
C ASN A 148 10.64 -13.12 -27.36
N GLY A 149 10.88 -12.96 -28.66
CA GLY A 149 11.46 -14.02 -29.45
C GLY A 149 12.71 -14.53 -28.74
N VAL A 150 12.66 -15.80 -28.40
CA VAL A 150 13.79 -16.55 -27.89
C VAL A 150 14.88 -16.50 -28.96
N TYR A 151 16.01 -15.93 -28.61
CA TYR A 151 17.26 -16.14 -29.33
C TYR A 151 18.14 -17.10 -28.51
#